data_f3abc6d8d29a94a66c9d890a6f0b41dc
#
_entry.id   f3abc6d8d29a94a66c9d890a6f0b41dc
#
_cell.length_a   1.000
_cell.length_b   1.000
_cell.length_c   1.000
_cell.angle_alpha   90.00
_cell.angle_beta   90.00
_cell.angle_gamma   90.00
#
_symmetry.space_group_name_H-M   'P 1'
#
loop_
_entity.id
_entity.type
_entity.pdbx_description
1 polymer ?
#
loop_
_entity_poly.entity_id
_entity_poly.type
_entity_poly.pdbx_seq_one_letter_code
_entity_poly.pdbx_strand_id
1 'polypeptide(L)'
;MKANHCGFSCASYEVIDDEGRALNKEVHMLPSVDYVGFLTNNLLQTVGIMADTSIIDKKYLVMPDIRRRQDAATWLQVLKAGYKCYGIDEVLAEYRRAENSLSSNKVKAVKGVWNLYRDIEKLSLPFSCYCFVRYAFMAVWKRIYIKGNK
;
A
#
# COMPACT_ATOMS: atom_id res chain seq x y z
N MET A 1 7.17 4.61 -16.76
CA MET A 1 6.02 5.53 -16.83
C MET A 1 5.88 6.12 -18.22
N LYS A 2 6.86 6.84 -18.79
CA LYS A 2 6.75 7.49 -20.11
C LYS A 2 6.39 6.53 -21.24
N ALA A 3 7.01 5.36 -21.31
CA ALA A 3 6.74 4.34 -22.35
C ALA A 3 5.29 3.82 -22.35
N ASN A 4 4.62 3.81 -21.20
CA ASN A 4 3.26 3.26 -21.03
C ASN A 4 2.22 4.36 -20.77
N HIS A 5 2.60 5.63 -20.91
CA HIS A 5 1.73 6.79 -20.62
C HIS A 5 0.97 6.68 -19.28
N CYS A 6 1.60 6.07 -18.24
CA CYS A 6 0.99 5.92 -16.93
C CYS A 6 1.50 6.99 -15.96
N GLY A 7 0.57 7.61 -15.23
CA GLY A 7 0.87 8.65 -14.24
C GLY A 7 1.17 8.11 -12.85
N PHE A 8 0.93 6.81 -12.58
CA PHE A 8 1.06 6.24 -11.24
C PHE A 8 1.70 4.85 -11.32
N SER A 9 2.80 4.64 -10.60
CA SER A 9 3.50 3.35 -10.56
C SER A 9 4.07 3.07 -9.17
N CYS A 10 4.32 1.79 -8.88
CA CYS A 10 4.96 1.31 -7.67
C CYS A 10 5.95 0.20 -8.00
N ALA A 11 7.17 0.29 -7.48
CA ALA A 11 8.20 -0.72 -7.63
C ALA A 11 8.15 -1.75 -6.51
N SER A 12 8.66 -2.95 -6.78
CA SER A 12 8.97 -3.97 -5.78
C SER A 12 10.06 -3.45 -4.82
N TYR A 13 10.08 -3.97 -3.61
CA TYR A 13 11.02 -3.54 -2.59
C TYR A 13 11.49 -4.71 -1.73
N GLU A 14 12.68 -4.59 -1.16
CA GLU A 14 13.16 -5.47 -0.11
C GLU A 14 12.96 -4.86 1.27
N VAL A 15 12.92 -5.72 2.28
CA VAL A 15 12.77 -5.31 3.69
C VAL A 15 14.13 -5.39 4.38
N ILE A 16 14.54 -4.28 4.98
CA ILE A 16 15.78 -4.16 5.76
C ILE A 16 15.47 -3.90 7.23
N ASP A 17 16.42 -4.23 8.12
CA ASP A 17 16.36 -3.92 9.55
C ASP A 17 16.78 -2.47 9.85
N ASP A 18 16.87 -2.12 11.15
CA ASP A 18 17.26 -0.79 11.58
C ASP A 18 18.73 -0.47 11.25
N GLU A 19 19.58 -1.47 11.14
CA GLU A 19 21.00 -1.35 10.77
C GLU A 19 21.24 -1.36 9.25
N GLY A 20 20.19 -1.52 8.45
CA GLY A 20 20.27 -1.56 7.00
C GLY A 20 20.62 -2.94 6.42
N ARG A 21 20.54 -4.01 7.23
CA ARG A 21 20.80 -5.38 6.75
C ARG A 21 19.55 -5.97 6.13
N ALA A 22 19.68 -6.60 4.98
CA ALA A 22 18.60 -7.29 4.30
C ALA A 22 17.98 -8.40 5.17
N LEU A 23 16.66 -8.43 5.30
CA LEU A 23 15.93 -9.47 6.01
C LEU A 23 15.55 -10.65 5.10
N ASN A 24 16.14 -10.75 3.92
CA ASN A 24 15.82 -11.76 2.89
C ASN A 24 14.32 -11.84 2.60
N LYS A 25 13.69 -10.69 2.52
CA LYS A 25 12.26 -10.57 2.28
C LYS A 25 11.99 -9.50 1.23
N GLU A 26 11.59 -9.96 0.07
CA GLU A 26 11.16 -9.12 -1.03
C GLU A 26 9.62 -9.08 -1.12
N VAL A 27 9.09 -7.97 -1.55
CA VAL A 27 7.67 -7.78 -1.84
C VAL A 27 7.52 -7.40 -3.29
N HIS A 28 7.00 -8.34 -4.08
CA HIS A 28 6.80 -8.19 -5.50
C HIS A 28 5.49 -7.48 -5.81
N MET A 29 5.52 -6.54 -6.75
CA MET A 29 4.35 -5.80 -7.17
C MET A 29 3.53 -6.58 -8.19
N LEU A 30 2.20 -6.47 -8.10
CA LEU A 30 1.29 -6.95 -9.12
C LEU A 30 1.40 -6.05 -10.37
N PRO A 31 1.12 -6.58 -11.58
CA PRO A 31 1.17 -5.80 -12.83
C PRO A 31 0.35 -4.51 -12.78
N SER A 32 -0.76 -4.52 -12.07
CA SER A 32 -1.53 -3.30 -11.78
C SER A 32 -2.37 -3.45 -10.53
N VAL A 33 -2.65 -2.32 -9.87
CA VAL A 33 -3.52 -2.22 -8.70
C VAL A 33 -4.52 -1.10 -8.95
N ASP A 34 -5.80 -1.43 -8.81
CA ASP A 34 -6.91 -0.48 -8.82
C ASP A 34 -7.41 -0.19 -7.39
N TYR A 35 -8.45 0.64 -7.29
CA TYR A 35 -9.04 1.05 -6.02
C TYR A 35 -9.48 -0.14 -5.16
N VAL A 36 -10.23 -1.09 -5.71
CA VAL A 36 -10.71 -2.27 -4.96
C VAL A 36 -9.57 -3.21 -4.62
N GLY A 37 -8.63 -3.40 -5.54
CA GLY A 37 -7.41 -4.17 -5.34
C GLY A 37 -6.60 -3.66 -4.16
N PHE A 38 -6.45 -2.34 -4.03
CA PHE A 38 -5.73 -1.74 -2.90
C PHE A 38 -6.50 -1.81 -1.58
N LEU A 39 -7.81 -1.62 -1.56
CA LEU A 39 -8.64 -1.81 -0.37
C LEU A 39 -8.52 -3.23 0.20
N THR A 40 -8.49 -4.23 -0.67
CA THR A 40 -8.47 -5.65 -0.28
C THR A 40 -7.07 -6.20 -0.04
N ASN A 41 -6.03 -5.50 -0.49
CA ASN A 41 -4.64 -5.94 -0.37
C ASN A 41 -3.69 -4.75 -0.39
N ASN A 42 -3.32 -4.26 0.80
CA ASN A 42 -2.42 -3.10 0.97
C ASN A 42 -1.01 -3.41 0.45
N LEU A 43 -0.82 -3.34 -0.86
CA LEU A 43 0.45 -3.61 -1.54
C LEU A 43 1.29 -2.35 -1.75
N LEU A 44 0.62 -1.20 -1.95
CA LEU A 44 1.32 0.04 -2.28
C LEU A 44 2.02 0.59 -1.04
N GLN A 45 3.34 0.54 -1.06
CA GLN A 45 4.19 1.18 -0.05
C GLN A 45 4.78 2.47 -0.62
N THR A 46 4.72 3.53 0.15
CA THR A 46 5.16 4.87 -0.26
C THR A 46 6.61 4.89 -0.78
N VAL A 47 7.47 4.03 -0.26
CA VAL A 47 8.88 3.94 -0.65
C VAL A 47 9.08 3.59 -2.13
N GLY A 48 8.17 2.80 -2.72
CA GLY A 48 8.24 2.40 -4.14
C GLY A 48 7.34 3.22 -5.07
N ILE A 49 6.60 4.20 -4.55
CA ILE A 49 5.63 4.97 -5.32
C ILE A 49 6.31 6.05 -6.19
N MET A 50 5.86 6.15 -7.43
CA MET A 50 6.17 7.27 -8.31
C MET A 50 4.88 7.81 -8.92
N ALA A 51 4.68 9.12 -8.82
CA ALA A 51 3.54 9.84 -9.37
C ALA A 51 4.01 10.94 -10.32
N ASP A 52 3.48 10.93 -11.54
CA ASP A 52 3.74 11.96 -12.55
C ASP A 52 2.72 13.08 -12.41
N THR A 53 3.15 14.23 -11.90
CA THR A 53 2.28 15.39 -11.66
C THR A 53 1.88 16.14 -12.93
N SER A 54 2.37 15.73 -14.08
CA SER A 54 1.87 16.23 -15.37
C SER A 54 0.61 15.47 -15.82
N ILE A 55 0.37 14.27 -15.26
CA ILE A 55 -0.77 13.40 -15.55
C ILE A 55 -1.77 13.38 -14.40
N ILE A 56 -1.26 13.25 -13.16
CA ILE A 56 -2.09 13.22 -11.95
C ILE A 56 -2.23 14.64 -11.40
N ASP A 57 -3.47 15.10 -11.25
CA ASP A 57 -3.74 16.39 -10.60
C ASP A 57 -3.23 16.37 -9.15
N LYS A 58 -2.42 17.37 -8.81
CA LYS A 58 -1.77 17.53 -7.50
C LYS A 58 -2.75 17.50 -6.33
N LYS A 59 -4.02 17.88 -6.54
CA LYS A 59 -5.07 17.82 -5.49
C LYS A 59 -5.28 16.41 -4.93
N TYR A 60 -5.05 15.36 -5.74
CA TYR A 60 -5.15 13.96 -5.30
C TYR A 60 -3.92 13.46 -4.54
N LEU A 61 -2.82 14.22 -4.57
CA LEU A 61 -1.56 13.90 -3.88
C LEU A 61 -1.44 14.60 -2.53
N VAL A 62 -2.44 15.39 -2.14
CA VAL A 62 -2.46 16.05 -0.83
C VAL A 62 -2.83 15.03 0.24
N MET A 63 -1.90 14.81 1.19
CA MET A 63 -2.14 13.90 2.30
C MET A 63 -3.19 14.46 3.26
N PRO A 64 -4.23 13.70 3.62
CA PRO A 64 -5.19 14.14 4.63
C PRO A 64 -4.53 14.23 6.01
N ASP A 65 -4.99 15.19 6.83
CA ASP A 65 -4.52 15.35 8.22
C ASP A 65 -5.13 14.29 9.13
N ILE A 66 -4.64 13.06 9.03
CA ILE A 66 -4.99 11.93 9.88
C ILE A 66 -3.72 11.32 10.47
N ARG A 67 -3.77 10.93 11.73
CA ARG A 67 -2.59 10.43 12.45
C ARG A 67 -2.00 9.13 11.88
N ARG A 68 -2.79 8.31 11.18
CA ARG A 68 -2.40 7.00 10.65
C ARG A 68 -3.03 6.76 9.29
N ARG A 69 -2.33 6.02 8.41
CA ARG A 69 -2.82 5.66 7.08
C ARG A 69 -3.04 6.84 6.14
N GLN A 70 -2.40 7.98 6.41
CA GLN A 70 -2.44 9.14 5.54
C GLN A 70 -1.92 8.82 4.13
N ASP A 71 -0.86 8.04 4.03
CA ASP A 71 -0.30 7.51 2.79
C ASP A 71 -1.34 6.65 2.04
N ALA A 72 -1.92 5.66 2.70
CA ALA A 72 -2.94 4.81 2.09
C ALA A 72 -4.18 5.61 1.63
N ALA A 73 -4.63 6.58 2.43
CA ALA A 73 -5.74 7.46 2.05
C ALA A 73 -5.41 8.28 0.80
N THR A 74 -4.17 8.79 0.68
CA THR A 74 -3.72 9.53 -0.51
C THR A 74 -3.73 8.63 -1.75
N TRP A 75 -3.19 7.42 -1.64
CA TRP A 75 -3.19 6.50 -2.78
C TRP A 75 -4.60 6.06 -3.19
N LEU A 76 -5.51 5.91 -2.21
CA LEU A 76 -6.92 5.67 -2.50
C LEU A 76 -7.58 6.85 -3.22
N GLN A 77 -7.25 8.10 -2.89
CA GLN A 77 -7.75 9.27 -3.64
C GLN A 77 -7.34 9.22 -5.10
N VAL A 78 -6.07 8.90 -5.39
CA VAL A 78 -5.56 8.77 -6.76
C VAL A 78 -6.29 7.65 -7.51
N LEU A 79 -6.40 6.47 -6.90
CA LEU A 79 -7.08 5.33 -7.51
C LEU A 79 -8.58 5.56 -7.71
N LYS A 80 -9.24 6.25 -6.78
CA LYS A 80 -10.67 6.62 -6.85
C LYS A 80 -10.96 7.64 -7.96
N ALA A 81 -9.98 8.47 -8.29
CA ALA A 81 -10.05 9.40 -9.42
C ALA A 81 -9.92 8.71 -10.80
N GLY A 82 -9.78 7.38 -10.82
CA GLY A 82 -9.72 6.58 -12.04
C GLY A 82 -8.30 6.24 -12.51
N TYR A 83 -7.26 6.70 -11.83
CA TYR A 83 -5.89 6.28 -12.14
C TYR A 83 -5.65 4.84 -11.66
N LYS A 84 -4.84 4.09 -12.40
CA LYS A 84 -4.34 2.78 -11.99
C LYS A 84 -2.88 2.90 -11.57
N CYS A 85 -2.48 2.18 -10.53
CA CYS A 85 -1.07 2.02 -10.19
C CYS A 85 -0.50 0.84 -10.98
N TYR A 86 0.52 1.09 -11.77
CA TYR A 86 1.24 0.04 -12.53
C TYR A 86 2.44 -0.43 -11.73
N GLY A 87 2.51 -1.74 -11.52
CA GLY A 87 3.62 -2.37 -10.82
C GLY A 87 4.84 -2.54 -11.70
N ILE A 88 6.01 -2.29 -11.13
CA ILE A 88 7.31 -2.62 -11.69
C ILE A 88 7.87 -3.74 -10.82
N ASP A 89 7.94 -4.96 -11.38
CA ASP A 89 8.40 -6.13 -10.63
C ASP A 89 9.94 -6.22 -10.64
N GLU A 90 10.57 -5.11 -10.27
CA GLU A 90 11.99 -4.99 -10.00
C GLU A 90 12.17 -4.40 -8.61
N VAL A 91 13.08 -4.94 -7.82
CA VAL A 91 13.42 -4.44 -6.48
C VAL A 91 14.22 -3.16 -6.64
N LEU A 92 13.55 -2.01 -6.52
CA LEU A 92 14.15 -0.68 -6.70
C LEU A 92 14.15 0.16 -5.42
N ALA A 93 13.65 -0.39 -4.30
CA ALA A 93 13.55 0.33 -3.04
C ALA A 93 13.81 -0.59 -1.85
N GLU A 94 14.26 0.01 -0.75
CA GLU A 94 14.46 -0.65 0.54
C GLU A 94 13.42 -0.13 1.55
N TYR A 95 12.66 -1.03 2.16
CA TYR A 95 11.71 -0.69 3.21
C TYR A 95 12.30 -1.03 4.58
N ARG A 96 12.71 -0.01 5.33
CA ARG A 96 13.21 -0.17 6.70
C ARG A 96 12.09 -0.48 7.67
N ARG A 97 12.22 -1.59 8.36
CA ARG A 97 11.27 -2.02 9.37
C ARG A 97 11.81 -1.77 10.77
N ALA A 98 11.49 -0.61 11.34
CA ALA A 98 11.87 -0.28 12.70
C ALA A 98 10.99 -1.05 13.73
N GLU A 99 11.63 -1.60 14.79
CA GLU A 99 10.92 -2.34 15.84
C GLU A 99 9.90 -1.48 16.58
N ASN A 100 10.20 -0.19 16.80
CA ASN A 100 9.35 0.77 17.50
C ASN A 100 8.52 1.66 16.57
N SER A 101 8.22 1.20 15.34
CA SER A 101 7.44 1.98 14.38
C SER A 101 5.98 2.16 14.81
N LEU A 102 5.32 3.22 14.30
CA LEU A 102 3.88 3.46 14.51
C LEU A 102 3.00 2.26 14.10
N SER A 103 3.49 1.41 13.20
CA SER A 103 2.82 0.20 12.69
C SER A 103 3.09 -1.06 13.51
N SER A 104 4.00 -1.03 14.51
CA SER A 104 4.34 -2.20 15.34
C SER A 104 3.16 -2.69 16.18
N ASN A 105 2.28 -1.79 16.64
CA ASN A 105 1.09 -2.15 17.40
C ASN A 105 -0.02 -2.67 16.47
N LYS A 106 -0.19 -3.99 16.43
CA LYS A 106 -1.15 -4.69 15.55
C LYS A 106 -2.60 -4.23 15.76
N VAL A 107 -3.04 -4.04 17.01
CA VAL A 107 -4.42 -3.62 17.32
C VAL A 107 -4.69 -2.22 16.77
N LYS A 108 -3.76 -1.28 16.98
CA LYS A 108 -3.86 0.07 16.44
C LYS A 108 -3.79 0.09 14.91
N ALA A 109 -3.02 -0.82 14.30
CA ALA A 109 -2.94 -0.96 12.85
C ALA A 109 -4.26 -1.46 12.26
N VAL A 110 -4.88 -2.47 12.87
CA VAL A 110 -6.20 -3.00 12.50
C VAL A 110 -7.29 -1.94 12.61
N LYS A 111 -7.33 -1.22 13.75
CA LYS A 111 -8.26 -0.09 13.95
C LYS A 111 -8.05 1.01 12.90
N GLY A 112 -6.81 1.29 12.53
CA GLY A 112 -6.50 2.27 11.49
C GLY A 112 -7.04 1.88 10.11
N VAL A 113 -7.03 0.60 9.74
CA VAL A 113 -7.64 0.10 8.50
C VAL A 113 -9.15 0.25 8.54
N TRP A 114 -9.79 -0.09 9.66
CA TRP A 114 -11.23 0.05 9.82
C TRP A 114 -11.67 1.51 9.72
N ASN A 115 -10.97 2.43 10.39
CA ASN A 115 -11.24 3.86 10.30
C ASN A 115 -11.05 4.38 8.87
N LEU A 116 -10.02 3.90 8.15
CA LEU A 116 -9.82 4.26 6.75
C LEU A 116 -11.06 3.90 5.90
N TYR A 117 -11.63 2.70 6.08
CA TYR A 117 -12.81 2.29 5.33
C TYR A 117 -14.09 3.05 5.73
N ARG A 118 -14.31 3.24 7.05
CA ARG A 118 -15.58 3.79 7.55
C ARG A 118 -15.61 5.31 7.62
N ASP A 119 -14.51 5.92 8.08
CA ASP A 119 -14.50 7.35 8.38
C ASP A 119 -13.94 8.17 7.22
N ILE A 120 -12.94 7.63 6.49
CA ILE A 120 -12.29 8.35 5.39
C ILE A 120 -12.97 8.02 4.06
N GLU A 121 -13.02 6.73 3.68
CA GLU A 121 -13.60 6.28 2.42
C GLU A 121 -15.13 6.20 2.45
N LYS A 122 -15.75 6.22 3.64
CA LYS A 122 -17.22 6.17 3.87
C LYS A 122 -17.89 4.99 3.17
N LEU A 123 -17.18 3.84 3.11
CA LEU A 123 -17.71 2.63 2.50
C LEU A 123 -18.94 2.12 3.28
N SER A 124 -19.88 1.47 2.58
CA SER A 124 -20.99 0.78 3.24
C SER A 124 -20.48 -0.30 4.22
N LEU A 125 -21.22 -0.60 5.26
CA LEU A 125 -20.81 -1.59 6.26
C LEU A 125 -20.53 -2.97 5.65
N PRO A 126 -21.39 -3.55 4.80
CA PRO A 126 -21.12 -4.85 4.17
C PRO A 126 -19.85 -4.85 3.34
N PHE A 127 -19.61 -3.79 2.56
CA PHE A 127 -18.41 -3.68 1.73
C PHE A 127 -17.14 -3.47 2.56
N SER A 128 -17.22 -2.70 3.66
CA SER A 128 -16.12 -2.56 4.62
C SER A 128 -15.73 -3.89 5.25
N CYS A 129 -16.72 -4.70 5.65
CA CYS A 129 -16.49 -6.04 6.19
C CYS A 129 -15.83 -6.95 5.15
N TYR A 130 -16.30 -6.95 3.92
CA TYR A 130 -15.71 -7.71 2.82
C TYR A 130 -14.23 -7.33 2.60
N CYS A 131 -13.96 -6.04 2.43
CA CYS A 131 -12.59 -5.54 2.24
C CYS A 131 -11.69 -5.90 3.42
N PHE A 132 -12.20 -5.77 4.64
CA PHE A 132 -11.45 -6.05 5.85
C PHE A 132 -11.08 -7.54 5.99
N VAL A 133 -12.02 -8.45 5.74
CA VAL A 133 -11.77 -9.89 5.75
C VAL A 133 -10.74 -10.27 4.68
N ARG A 134 -10.89 -9.76 3.47
CA ARG A 134 -9.93 -9.97 2.39
C ARG A 134 -8.54 -9.42 2.74
N TYR A 135 -8.46 -8.21 3.27
CA TYR A 135 -7.22 -7.60 3.73
C TYR A 135 -6.53 -8.47 4.81
N ALA A 136 -7.29 -8.92 5.82
CA ALA A 136 -6.76 -9.76 6.90
C ALA A 136 -6.26 -11.11 6.34
N PHE A 137 -7.03 -11.75 5.47
CA PHE A 137 -6.65 -12.99 4.80
C PHE A 137 -5.34 -12.83 4.01
N MET A 138 -5.24 -11.79 3.18
CA MET A 138 -4.03 -11.52 2.40
C MET A 138 -2.82 -11.19 3.27
N ALA A 139 -3.02 -10.53 4.41
CA ALA A 139 -1.95 -10.24 5.36
C ALA A 139 -1.40 -11.51 6.03
N VAL A 140 -2.26 -12.49 6.33
CA VAL A 140 -1.87 -13.81 6.86
C VAL A 140 -1.22 -14.64 5.76
N TRP A 141 -1.84 -14.71 4.57
CA TRP A 141 -1.35 -15.45 3.42
C TRP A 141 0.08 -15.05 3.05
N LYS A 142 0.36 -13.76 2.94
CA LYS A 142 1.71 -13.25 2.69
C LYS A 142 2.74 -13.72 3.72
N ARG A 143 2.35 -13.86 4.99
CA ARG A 143 3.26 -14.34 6.04
C ARG A 143 3.59 -15.82 5.90
N ILE A 144 2.62 -16.62 5.46
CA ILE A 144 2.79 -18.08 5.30
C ILE A 144 3.64 -18.38 4.07
N TYR A 145 3.34 -17.76 2.92
CA TYR A 145 3.98 -18.06 1.65
C TYR A 145 5.37 -17.42 1.48
N ILE A 146 5.63 -16.25 2.08
CA ILE A 146 6.96 -15.61 2.02
C ILE A 146 7.98 -16.30 2.95
N LYS A 147 7.54 -17.10 3.94
CA LYS A 147 8.42 -17.94 4.77
C LYS A 147 8.90 -19.22 4.07
N GLY A 148 8.34 -19.56 2.93
CA GLY A 148 8.55 -20.87 2.26
C GLY A 148 9.69 -20.92 1.23
N ASN A 149 10.33 -19.83 0.88
CA ASN A 149 11.49 -19.83 -0.01
C ASN A 149 12.78 -19.63 0.81
N LYS A 150 13.25 -20.72 1.41
CA LYS A 150 14.65 -20.93 1.80
C LYS A 150 15.32 -21.75 0.73
#